data_e7d5019b678173edf839769e4b9bf1e5
#
_entry.id   e7d5019b678173edf839769e4b9bf1e5
#
_cell.length_a   1.000
_cell.length_b   1.000
_cell.length_c   1.000
_cell.angle_alpha   90.00
_cell.angle_beta   90.00
_cell.angle_gamma   90.00
#
_symmetry.space_group_name_H-M   'P 1'
#
loop_
_entity.id
_entity.type
_entity.pdbx_description
1 polymer ?
#
loop_
_entity_poly.entity_id
_entity_poly.type
_entity_poly.pdbx_seq_one_letter_code
_entity_poly.pdbx_strand_id
1 'polypeptide(L)'
;MRKLKTAVLAAAVALSGTVASAEDYLKMGTIAPGGTIYTITAGFAQAVSKYVPGVEVQVNASGSAAQHMLAASKGDLDFFMMSTILYHHMSRGTAMYGKIPNAPELAGKLRGIFNFPVGAWHALVYADSGIETYADLKGHKVFLGPPSGGSTRFTQAIVEGATGYEAGKDFEVAKMGFQAAQQAFQDRRLDVLIFPSLVPGAYVQQLTLSNKLRLLSLSDADFATDGVKKAMSAPGRSVEVIPVAAYGGSLANTEDVQSVGAWIGVGARADLDEDLVYQATKAFWDNIADLHAQGAAFQSITPESGLRELNMPLHPGAIRYYEEIGLTIPEAGRG
;
A
#
# COMPACT_ATOMS: atom_id res chain seq x y z
N MET A 1 -52.98 73.00 -21.01
CA MET A 1 -51.96 72.83 -20.01
C MET A 1 -52.05 71.41 -19.43
N ARG A 2 -51.27 70.48 -19.93
CA ARG A 2 -51.30 69.05 -19.56
C ARG A 2 -50.06 68.73 -18.78
N LYS A 3 -50.22 68.31 -17.51
CA LYS A 3 -49.10 67.90 -16.63
C LYS A 3 -48.75 66.45 -16.92
N LEU A 4 -47.56 66.21 -17.42
CA LEU A 4 -46.98 64.86 -17.57
C LEU A 4 -46.51 64.40 -16.22
N LYS A 5 -46.98 63.27 -15.70
CA LYS A 5 -46.50 62.62 -14.55
C LYS A 5 -45.50 61.53 -15.01
N THR A 6 -44.23 61.71 -14.74
CA THR A 6 -43.16 60.69 -14.98
C THR A 6 -43.18 59.72 -13.85
N ALA A 7 -43.50 58.47 -14.11
CA ALA A 7 -43.38 57.35 -13.18
C ALA A 7 -41.94 56.75 -13.33
N VAL A 8 -41.14 56.83 -12.28
CA VAL A 8 -39.84 56.19 -12.19
C VAL A 8 -40.05 54.75 -11.68
N LEU A 9 -39.85 53.78 -12.55
CA LEU A 9 -39.87 52.34 -12.19
C LEU A 9 -38.46 51.93 -11.70
N ALA A 10 -38.30 51.77 -10.39
CA ALA A 10 -37.06 51.23 -9.80
C ALA A 10 -37.06 49.70 -10.00
N ALA A 11 -36.23 49.22 -10.91
CA ALA A 11 -35.93 47.78 -11.06
C ALA A 11 -34.90 47.38 -10.00
N ALA A 12 -35.35 46.68 -8.97
CA ALA A 12 -34.46 46.02 -8.03
C ALA A 12 -33.87 44.75 -8.71
N VAL A 13 -32.62 44.85 -9.17
CA VAL A 13 -31.85 43.68 -9.62
C VAL A 13 -31.40 42.96 -8.39
N ALA A 14 -32.06 41.85 -8.06
CA ALA A 14 -31.57 40.89 -7.06
C ALA A 14 -30.31 40.22 -7.64
N LEU A 15 -29.12 40.65 -7.22
CA LEU A 15 -27.88 39.88 -7.38
C LEU A 15 -27.98 38.66 -6.48
N SER A 16 -28.46 37.55 -7.01
CA SER A 16 -28.19 36.22 -6.48
C SER A 16 -26.70 35.95 -6.70
N GLY A 17 -25.88 36.39 -5.75
CA GLY A 17 -24.49 36.01 -5.70
C GLY A 17 -24.42 34.48 -5.51
N THR A 18 -24.07 33.75 -6.56
CA THR A 18 -23.53 32.40 -6.39
C THR A 18 -22.28 32.54 -5.54
N VAL A 19 -22.38 32.12 -4.29
CA VAL A 19 -21.20 31.92 -3.44
C VAL A 19 -20.39 30.84 -4.15
N ALA A 20 -19.36 31.24 -4.90
CA ALA A 20 -18.34 30.31 -5.35
C ALA A 20 -17.71 29.75 -4.07
N SER A 21 -18.01 28.51 -3.73
CA SER A 21 -17.27 27.79 -2.72
C SER A 21 -15.82 27.79 -3.17
N ALA A 22 -14.92 28.32 -2.36
CA ALA A 22 -13.49 28.18 -2.62
C ALA A 22 -13.19 26.69 -2.67
N GLU A 23 -12.55 26.22 -3.73
CA GLU A 23 -12.04 24.84 -3.78
C GLU A 23 -10.88 24.72 -2.81
N ASP A 24 -10.97 23.74 -1.90
CA ASP A 24 -9.86 23.37 -1.02
C ASP A 24 -8.88 22.48 -1.78
N TYR A 25 -7.70 23.03 -2.04
CA TYR A 25 -6.61 22.30 -2.69
C TYR A 25 -5.78 21.56 -1.68
N LEU A 26 -5.93 20.23 -1.65
CA LEU A 26 -5.17 19.34 -0.78
C LEU A 26 -4.06 18.63 -1.55
N LYS A 27 -3.00 18.23 -0.86
CA LYS A 27 -1.83 17.57 -1.46
C LYS A 27 -1.66 16.17 -0.92
N MET A 28 -1.50 15.21 -1.81
CA MET A 28 -1.18 13.83 -1.46
C MET A 28 0.18 13.40 -2.00
N GLY A 29 1.04 12.87 -1.11
CA GLY A 29 2.31 12.27 -1.50
C GLY A 29 2.19 10.75 -1.71
N THR A 30 2.63 10.25 -2.87
CA THR A 30 2.72 8.83 -3.19
C THR A 30 3.93 8.52 -4.05
N ILE A 31 4.19 7.22 -4.31
CA ILE A 31 5.28 6.78 -5.18
C ILE A 31 4.94 6.95 -6.66
N ALA A 32 5.95 6.77 -7.51
CA ALA A 32 5.78 6.81 -8.96
C ALA A 32 4.74 5.77 -9.46
N PRO A 33 4.04 6.07 -10.57
CA PRO A 33 3.06 5.17 -11.18
C PRO A 33 3.64 3.79 -11.55
N GLY A 34 2.77 2.80 -11.67
CA GLY A 34 3.11 1.48 -12.22
C GLY A 34 3.03 0.33 -11.24
N GLY A 35 2.39 0.50 -10.07
CA GLY A 35 2.17 -0.61 -9.12
C GLY A 35 0.96 -0.41 -8.22
N THR A 36 0.62 -1.46 -7.48
CA THR A 36 -0.54 -1.52 -6.56
C THR A 36 -0.59 -0.33 -5.60
N ILE A 37 0.54 0.06 -5.04
CA ILE A 37 0.63 1.17 -4.07
C ILE A 37 0.13 2.47 -4.69
N TYR A 38 0.64 2.82 -5.88
CA TYR A 38 0.21 4.01 -6.58
C TYR A 38 -1.29 3.94 -6.93
N THR A 39 -1.74 2.80 -7.44
CA THR A 39 -3.14 2.62 -7.84
C THR A 39 -4.11 2.88 -6.69
N ILE A 40 -3.82 2.34 -5.51
CA ILE A 40 -4.70 2.52 -4.34
C ILE A 40 -4.61 3.96 -3.80
N THR A 41 -3.41 4.50 -3.65
CA THR A 41 -3.22 5.84 -3.08
C THR A 41 -3.71 6.96 -4.01
N ALA A 42 -3.48 6.83 -5.31
CA ALA A 42 -4.03 7.75 -6.31
C ALA A 42 -5.56 7.58 -6.44
N GLY A 43 -6.05 6.34 -6.33
CA GLY A 43 -7.48 6.04 -6.28
C GLY A 43 -8.19 6.71 -5.10
N PHE A 44 -7.54 6.74 -3.92
CA PHE A 44 -8.05 7.51 -2.77
C PHE A 44 -8.15 9.01 -3.12
N ALA A 45 -7.08 9.61 -3.61
CA ALA A 45 -7.07 11.03 -3.99
C ALA A 45 -8.14 11.36 -5.04
N GLN A 46 -8.29 10.48 -6.04
CA GLN A 46 -9.31 10.63 -7.08
C GLN A 46 -10.73 10.51 -6.52
N ALA A 47 -10.97 9.57 -5.61
CA ALA A 47 -12.29 9.43 -4.96
C ALA A 47 -12.65 10.68 -4.16
N VAL A 48 -11.68 11.25 -3.41
CA VAL A 48 -11.90 12.50 -2.66
C VAL A 48 -12.25 13.64 -3.61
N SER A 49 -11.45 13.89 -4.65
CA SER A 49 -11.70 14.95 -5.62
C SER A 49 -13.03 14.77 -6.36
N LYS A 50 -13.43 13.53 -6.63
CA LYS A 50 -14.65 13.22 -7.39
C LYS A 50 -15.93 13.33 -6.56
N TYR A 51 -15.86 12.92 -5.28
CA TYR A 51 -17.06 12.70 -4.46
C TYR A 51 -17.19 13.64 -3.25
N VAL A 52 -16.14 14.42 -2.92
CA VAL A 52 -16.23 15.43 -1.86
C VAL A 52 -16.38 16.82 -2.51
N PRO A 53 -17.56 17.46 -2.38
CA PRO A 53 -17.80 18.75 -3.03
C PRO A 53 -16.83 19.85 -2.58
N GLY A 54 -16.26 20.58 -3.51
CA GLY A 54 -15.34 21.69 -3.23
C GLY A 54 -13.95 21.29 -2.79
N VAL A 55 -13.56 20.03 -2.96
CA VAL A 55 -12.23 19.52 -2.61
C VAL A 55 -11.53 18.96 -3.85
N GLU A 56 -10.30 19.41 -4.08
CA GLU A 56 -9.40 18.86 -5.12
C GLU A 56 -8.11 18.35 -4.48
N VAL A 57 -7.73 17.10 -4.74
CA VAL A 57 -6.51 16.49 -4.20
C VAL A 57 -5.44 16.36 -5.29
N GLN A 58 -4.40 17.16 -5.20
CA GLN A 58 -3.24 17.10 -6.10
C GLN A 58 -2.30 15.96 -5.68
N VAL A 59 -2.05 15.03 -6.58
CA VAL A 59 -1.15 13.89 -6.34
C VAL A 59 0.29 14.23 -6.72
N ASN A 60 1.19 14.24 -5.74
CA ASN A 60 2.63 14.26 -5.95
C ASN A 60 3.14 12.81 -5.99
N ALA A 61 3.29 12.28 -7.21
CA ALA A 61 3.69 10.91 -7.49
C ALA A 61 5.20 10.74 -7.57
N SER A 62 5.94 11.21 -6.57
CA SER A 62 7.40 11.13 -6.51
C SER A 62 7.89 10.98 -5.07
N GLY A 63 9.12 10.50 -4.89
CA GLY A 63 9.72 10.34 -3.56
C GLY A 63 9.42 9.00 -2.91
N SER A 64 9.49 8.97 -1.58
CA SER A 64 9.36 7.76 -0.77
C SER A 64 8.44 7.99 0.44
N ALA A 65 7.91 6.92 1.03
CA ALA A 65 7.08 7.00 2.24
C ALA A 65 7.77 7.78 3.38
N ALA A 66 9.08 7.62 3.56
CA ALA A 66 9.83 8.35 4.58
C ALA A 66 9.79 9.87 4.34
N GLN A 67 9.94 10.29 3.08
CA GLN A 67 9.84 11.72 2.71
C GLN A 67 8.41 12.24 2.87
N HIS A 68 7.41 11.47 2.43
CA HIS A 68 6.00 11.86 2.53
C HIS A 68 5.55 12.02 3.99
N MET A 69 5.90 11.06 4.85
CA MET A 69 5.58 11.13 6.27
C MET A 69 6.24 12.35 6.94
N LEU A 70 7.49 12.65 6.59
CA LEU A 70 8.18 13.82 7.11
C LEU A 70 7.59 15.13 6.57
N ALA A 71 7.21 15.19 5.30
CA ALA A 71 6.55 16.33 4.69
C ALA A 71 5.18 16.59 5.33
N ALA A 72 4.37 15.55 5.50
CA ALA A 72 3.06 15.65 6.15
C ALA A 72 3.18 16.12 7.62
N SER A 73 4.16 15.60 8.37
CA SER A 73 4.39 16.03 9.76
C SER A 73 4.81 17.51 9.91
N LYS A 74 5.24 18.15 8.80
CA LYS A 74 5.58 19.56 8.71
C LYS A 74 4.49 20.43 8.10
N GLY A 75 3.39 19.83 7.62
CA GLY A 75 2.29 20.52 6.96
C GLY A 75 2.46 20.74 5.45
N ASP A 76 3.49 20.16 4.83
CA ASP A 76 3.72 20.30 3.38
C ASP A 76 2.82 19.40 2.53
N LEU A 77 2.29 18.31 3.14
CA LEU A 77 1.31 17.38 2.56
C LEU A 77 0.14 17.21 3.53
N ASP A 78 -1.05 17.01 2.97
CA ASP A 78 -2.29 16.79 3.71
C ASP A 78 -2.56 15.30 3.89
N PHE A 79 -2.45 14.55 2.79
CA PHE A 79 -2.51 13.10 2.76
C PHE A 79 -1.17 12.52 2.30
N PHE A 80 -0.88 11.30 2.72
CA PHE A 80 0.39 10.67 2.38
C PHE A 80 0.30 9.15 2.34
N MET A 81 1.13 8.55 1.49
CA MET A 81 1.42 7.13 1.58
C MET A 81 2.16 6.85 2.89
N MET A 82 1.56 6.06 3.75
CA MET A 82 2.10 5.65 5.04
C MET A 82 2.83 4.32 4.93
N SER A 83 3.88 4.14 5.72
CA SER A 83 4.53 2.85 5.92
C SER A 83 4.55 2.51 7.42
N THR A 84 3.96 1.38 7.78
CA THR A 84 3.86 0.89 9.16
C THR A 84 5.22 0.77 9.83
N ILE A 85 6.22 0.19 9.15
CA ILE A 85 7.58 0.07 9.69
C ILE A 85 8.28 1.43 9.83
N LEU A 86 8.06 2.35 8.89
CA LEU A 86 8.66 3.67 9.00
C LEU A 86 8.02 4.51 10.11
N TYR A 87 6.71 4.40 10.31
CA TYR A 87 6.05 5.03 11.45
C TYR A 87 6.59 4.49 12.78
N HIS A 88 6.77 3.18 12.89
CA HIS A 88 7.39 2.55 14.05
C HIS A 88 8.77 3.14 14.35
N HIS A 89 9.61 3.34 13.33
CA HIS A 89 10.93 3.96 13.52
C HIS A 89 10.84 5.46 13.84
N MET A 90 9.93 6.18 13.18
CA MET A 90 9.74 7.61 13.40
C MET A 90 9.25 7.91 14.81
N SER A 91 8.24 7.16 15.29
CA SER A 91 7.66 7.32 16.63
C SER A 91 8.64 7.02 17.78
N ARG A 92 9.74 6.30 17.48
CA ARG A 92 10.79 5.95 18.43
C ARG A 92 12.11 6.69 18.21
N GLY A 93 12.22 7.49 17.16
CA GLY A 93 13.48 8.14 16.79
C GLY A 93 14.60 7.16 16.47
N THR A 94 14.28 6.05 15.81
CA THR A 94 15.25 4.98 15.48
C THR A 94 15.53 4.87 13.98
N ALA A 95 16.48 4.04 13.58
CA ALA A 95 16.90 3.82 12.20
C ALA A 95 17.21 5.15 11.49
N MET A 96 16.62 5.40 10.32
CA MET A 96 16.85 6.62 9.54
C MET A 96 16.38 7.91 10.26
N TYR A 97 15.48 7.79 11.21
CA TYR A 97 14.96 8.92 12.00
C TYR A 97 15.81 9.22 13.25
N GLY A 98 16.80 8.40 13.58
CA GLY A 98 17.69 8.61 14.75
C GLY A 98 18.53 9.90 14.70
N LYS A 99 18.66 10.51 13.51
CA LYS A 99 19.34 11.80 13.33
C LYS A 99 18.37 13.00 13.33
N ILE A 100 17.07 12.77 13.50
CA ILE A 100 16.03 13.79 13.56
C ILE A 100 15.64 13.95 15.04
N PRO A 101 16.09 15.00 15.75
CA PRO A 101 15.94 15.10 17.21
C PRO A 101 14.50 15.04 17.71
N ASN A 102 13.54 15.54 16.94
CA ASN A 102 12.11 15.59 17.29
C ASN A 102 11.26 14.58 16.49
N ALA A 103 11.85 13.50 15.99
CA ALA A 103 11.11 12.52 15.19
C ALA A 103 9.86 11.94 15.89
N PRO A 104 9.89 11.61 17.20
CA PRO A 104 8.67 11.17 17.90
C PRO A 104 7.57 12.22 17.96
N GLU A 105 7.93 13.49 18.16
CA GLU A 105 6.97 14.62 18.15
C GLU A 105 6.34 14.78 16.75
N LEU A 106 7.15 14.71 15.71
CA LEU A 106 6.68 14.76 14.32
C LEU A 106 5.77 13.58 13.99
N ALA A 107 6.08 12.39 14.48
CA ALA A 107 5.20 11.22 14.32
C ALA A 107 3.83 11.42 14.99
N GLY A 108 3.80 12.13 16.12
CA GLY A 108 2.56 12.50 16.80
C GLY A 108 1.61 13.39 15.99
N LYS A 109 2.12 14.05 14.93
CA LYS A 109 1.34 14.88 14.00
C LYS A 109 0.75 14.11 12.83
N LEU A 110 0.89 12.79 12.81
CA LEU A 110 0.40 11.92 11.74
C LEU A 110 -0.74 11.03 12.26
N ARG A 111 -1.69 10.74 11.38
CA ARG A 111 -2.80 9.83 11.63
C ARG A 111 -2.99 8.90 10.44
N GLY A 112 -3.41 7.65 10.71
CA GLY A 112 -3.83 6.72 9.68
C GLY A 112 -5.24 7.03 9.19
N ILE A 113 -5.54 6.67 7.95
CA ILE A 113 -6.91 6.59 7.43
C ILE A 113 -7.27 5.13 7.25
N PHE A 114 -6.46 4.39 6.51
CA PHE A 114 -6.60 2.94 6.35
C PHE A 114 -5.28 2.30 5.95
N ASN A 115 -5.16 1.00 6.19
CA ASN A 115 -4.09 0.18 5.65
C ASN A 115 -4.56 -0.65 4.46
N PHE A 116 -3.61 -1.13 3.66
CA PHE A 116 -3.85 -2.09 2.58
C PHE A 116 -2.62 -2.97 2.39
N PRO A 117 -2.82 -4.23 1.90
CA PRO A 117 -1.70 -5.12 1.65
C PRO A 117 -0.90 -4.67 0.41
N VAL A 118 0.41 -4.75 0.49
CA VAL A 118 1.28 -4.68 -0.69
C VAL A 118 1.12 -5.94 -1.54
N GLY A 119 0.63 -7.00 -0.92
CA GLY A 119 0.40 -8.32 -1.45
C GLY A 119 1.26 -9.39 -0.79
N ALA A 120 0.97 -10.65 -1.10
CA ALA A 120 1.77 -11.79 -0.69
C ALA A 120 3.07 -11.87 -1.51
N TRP A 121 4.16 -12.32 -0.90
CA TRP A 121 5.42 -12.56 -1.62
C TRP A 121 5.31 -13.84 -2.45
N HIS A 122 5.30 -13.68 -3.75
CA HIS A 122 5.33 -14.80 -4.70
C HIS A 122 6.76 -15.19 -4.98
N ALA A 123 7.19 -16.36 -4.50
CA ALA A 123 8.48 -16.95 -4.83
C ALA A 123 8.28 -17.90 -6.01
N LEU A 124 8.46 -17.39 -7.23
CA LEU A 124 8.07 -18.03 -8.49
C LEU A 124 9.25 -18.77 -9.11
N VAL A 125 9.02 -20.01 -9.51
CA VAL A 125 9.95 -20.86 -10.25
C VAL A 125 9.24 -21.58 -11.41
N TYR A 126 10.00 -22.03 -12.40
CA TYR A 126 9.48 -22.94 -13.41
C TYR A 126 9.29 -24.35 -12.82
N ALA A 127 8.19 -25.01 -13.14
CA ALA A 127 7.90 -26.35 -12.60
C ALA A 127 8.91 -27.42 -13.03
N ASP A 128 9.62 -27.18 -14.15
CA ASP A 128 10.66 -28.06 -14.69
C ASP A 128 12.08 -27.70 -14.20
N SER A 129 12.22 -26.74 -13.27
CA SER A 129 13.54 -26.33 -12.74
C SER A 129 14.15 -27.28 -11.73
N GLY A 130 13.36 -28.16 -11.14
CA GLY A 130 13.79 -28.99 -10.02
C GLY A 130 13.78 -28.28 -8.65
N ILE A 131 13.41 -26.98 -8.61
CA ILE A 131 13.28 -26.21 -7.36
C ILE A 131 11.85 -26.39 -6.85
N GLU A 132 11.67 -27.00 -5.69
CA GLU A 132 10.36 -27.28 -5.10
C GLU A 132 10.13 -26.56 -3.78
N THR A 133 11.21 -26.24 -3.05
CA THR A 133 11.20 -25.63 -1.73
C THR A 133 12.24 -24.51 -1.63
N TYR A 134 12.23 -23.73 -0.56
CA TYR A 134 13.28 -22.75 -0.29
C TYR A 134 14.65 -23.41 -0.05
N ALA A 135 14.70 -24.66 0.41
CA ALA A 135 15.96 -25.39 0.60
C ALA A 135 16.69 -25.67 -0.72
N ASP A 136 15.98 -25.71 -1.84
CA ASP A 136 16.55 -25.96 -3.16
C ASP A 136 17.18 -24.72 -3.80
N LEU A 137 17.17 -23.57 -3.12
CA LEU A 137 17.73 -22.33 -3.67
C LEU A 137 19.26 -22.32 -3.78
N LYS A 138 19.94 -23.29 -3.16
CA LYS A 138 21.40 -23.36 -3.15
C LYS A 138 21.97 -23.53 -4.57
N GLY A 139 22.90 -22.62 -4.91
CA GLY A 139 23.54 -22.59 -6.24
C GLY A 139 22.72 -21.93 -7.34
N HIS A 140 21.49 -21.51 -7.06
CA HIS A 140 20.60 -20.87 -8.03
C HIS A 140 20.72 -19.35 -8.01
N LYS A 141 20.24 -18.72 -9.08
CA LYS A 141 20.17 -17.28 -9.23
C LYS A 141 18.80 -16.76 -8.78
N VAL A 142 18.79 -15.98 -7.71
CA VAL A 142 17.57 -15.54 -7.02
C VAL A 142 17.44 -14.02 -7.06
N PHE A 143 16.28 -13.52 -7.45
CA PHE A 143 15.92 -12.12 -7.28
C PHE A 143 15.16 -11.93 -5.97
N LEU A 144 15.72 -11.12 -5.08
CA LEU A 144 15.16 -10.82 -3.75
C LEU A 144 14.46 -9.45 -3.69
N GLY A 145 14.50 -8.68 -4.79
CA GLY A 145 14.01 -7.32 -4.90
C GLY A 145 15.05 -6.35 -5.46
N PRO A 146 14.66 -5.09 -5.72
CA PRO A 146 15.58 -4.07 -6.25
C PRO A 146 16.72 -3.74 -5.29
N PRO A 147 17.93 -3.38 -5.77
CA PRO A 147 19.05 -3.03 -4.91
C PRO A 147 18.69 -1.95 -3.88
N SER A 148 19.15 -2.14 -2.65
CA SER A 148 18.94 -1.21 -1.51
C SER A 148 17.48 -1.01 -1.07
N GLY A 149 16.51 -1.76 -1.61
CA GLY A 149 15.10 -1.69 -1.27
C GLY A 149 14.77 -2.31 0.10
N GLY A 150 13.70 -1.81 0.74
CA GLY A 150 13.13 -2.43 1.95
C GLY A 150 12.59 -3.85 1.66
N SER A 151 12.00 -4.03 0.48
CA SER A 151 11.55 -5.34 -0.02
C SER A 151 12.70 -6.34 -0.09
N THR A 152 13.84 -5.96 -0.65
CA THR A 152 15.02 -6.83 -0.77
C THR A 152 15.53 -7.29 0.59
N ARG A 153 15.68 -6.38 1.55
CA ARG A 153 16.11 -6.73 2.91
C ARG A 153 15.13 -7.67 3.61
N PHE A 154 13.84 -7.45 3.41
CA PHE A 154 12.82 -8.32 3.97
C PHE A 154 12.86 -9.71 3.34
N THR A 155 12.85 -9.79 2.01
CA THR A 155 12.92 -11.05 1.27
C THR A 155 14.18 -11.83 1.63
N GLN A 156 15.34 -11.15 1.69
CA GLN A 156 16.61 -11.77 2.11
C GLN A 156 16.51 -12.36 3.52
N ALA A 157 15.98 -11.59 4.49
CA ALA A 157 15.83 -12.07 5.85
C ALA A 157 14.89 -13.28 5.97
N ILE A 158 13.83 -13.35 5.15
CA ILE A 158 12.93 -14.51 5.08
C ILE A 158 13.68 -15.72 4.49
N VAL A 159 14.36 -15.57 3.35
CA VAL A 159 15.08 -16.68 2.70
C VAL A 159 16.20 -17.20 3.60
N GLU A 160 17.04 -16.31 4.13
CA GLU A 160 18.15 -16.70 5.04
C GLU A 160 17.60 -17.31 6.34
N GLY A 161 16.50 -16.76 6.87
CA GLY A 161 15.85 -17.27 8.08
C GLY A 161 15.25 -18.66 7.89
N ALA A 162 14.64 -18.94 6.75
CA ALA A 162 14.02 -20.23 6.44
C ALA A 162 15.07 -21.32 6.13
N THR A 163 16.15 -20.95 5.46
CA THR A 163 17.12 -21.93 4.92
C THR A 163 18.42 -22.04 5.69
N GLY A 164 18.78 -20.99 6.44
CA GLY A 164 20.13 -20.86 7.03
C GLY A 164 21.21 -20.49 6.00
N TYR A 165 20.84 -20.24 4.75
CA TYR A 165 21.75 -19.84 3.67
C TYR A 165 22.17 -18.38 3.80
N GLU A 166 23.31 -18.03 3.19
CA GLU A 166 23.84 -16.68 3.12
C GLU A 166 23.74 -16.16 1.68
N ALA A 167 23.03 -15.05 1.47
CA ALA A 167 22.84 -14.44 0.16
C ALA A 167 24.18 -13.97 -0.44
N GLY A 168 24.42 -14.32 -1.69
CA GLY A 168 25.68 -14.05 -2.39
C GLY A 168 26.80 -15.06 -2.12
N LYS A 169 26.57 -16.07 -1.27
CA LYS A 169 27.49 -17.16 -0.98
C LYS A 169 26.89 -18.52 -1.33
N ASP A 170 25.73 -18.84 -0.77
CA ASP A 170 25.05 -20.11 -1.04
C ASP A 170 24.15 -20.04 -2.28
N PHE A 171 23.72 -18.87 -2.69
CA PHE A 171 22.99 -18.59 -3.93
C PHE A 171 23.36 -17.23 -4.51
N GLU A 172 23.27 -17.07 -5.84
CA GLU A 172 23.56 -15.80 -6.52
C GLU A 172 22.38 -14.81 -6.35
N VAL A 173 22.67 -13.57 -5.95
CA VAL A 173 21.65 -12.50 -5.88
C VAL A 173 21.63 -11.69 -7.16
N ALA A 174 20.51 -11.73 -7.88
CA ALA A 174 20.28 -10.92 -9.07
C ALA A 174 20.03 -9.45 -8.68
N LYS A 175 20.94 -8.54 -9.07
CA LYS A 175 20.90 -7.10 -8.75
C LYS A 175 20.32 -6.31 -9.90
N MET A 176 18.99 -6.16 -9.94
CA MET A 176 18.27 -5.44 -11.00
C MET A 176 16.94 -4.88 -10.49
N GLY A 177 16.24 -4.05 -11.27
CA GLY A 177 14.90 -3.58 -10.95
C GLY A 177 13.83 -4.64 -11.23
N PHE A 178 12.60 -4.46 -10.71
CA PHE A 178 11.51 -5.44 -10.86
C PHE A 178 11.23 -5.80 -12.33
N GLN A 179 11.08 -4.83 -13.22
CA GLN A 179 10.79 -5.09 -14.64
C GLN A 179 11.89 -5.92 -15.32
N ALA A 180 13.16 -5.59 -15.04
CA ALA A 180 14.30 -6.35 -15.59
C ALA A 180 14.34 -7.77 -15.01
N ALA A 181 13.98 -7.97 -13.75
CA ALA A 181 13.91 -9.29 -13.12
C ALA A 181 12.77 -10.12 -13.72
N GLN A 182 11.61 -9.53 -13.94
CA GLN A 182 10.49 -10.18 -14.61
C GLN A 182 10.88 -10.65 -16.03
N GLN A 183 11.56 -9.77 -16.80
CA GLN A 183 12.03 -10.13 -18.14
C GLN A 183 13.11 -11.22 -18.07
N ALA A 184 14.08 -11.12 -17.15
CA ALA A 184 15.13 -12.13 -16.98
C ALA A 184 14.55 -13.50 -16.59
N PHE A 185 13.50 -13.54 -15.75
CA PHE A 185 12.79 -14.76 -15.40
C PHE A 185 12.06 -15.34 -16.61
N GLN A 186 11.38 -14.53 -17.38
CA GLN A 186 10.69 -14.91 -18.62
C GLN A 186 11.65 -15.50 -19.67
N ASP A 187 12.86 -14.92 -19.77
CA ASP A 187 13.94 -15.38 -20.64
C ASP A 187 14.72 -16.59 -20.07
N ARG A 188 14.31 -17.15 -18.94
CA ARG A 188 15.00 -18.23 -18.20
C ARG A 188 16.46 -17.90 -17.83
N ARG A 189 16.76 -16.62 -17.61
CA ARG A 189 18.07 -16.12 -17.14
C ARG A 189 18.10 -15.84 -15.64
N LEU A 190 17.00 -16.13 -14.98
CA LEU A 190 16.79 -16.04 -13.54
C LEU A 190 16.02 -17.27 -13.11
N ASP A 191 16.51 -18.00 -12.08
CA ASP A 191 15.90 -19.26 -11.65
C ASP A 191 14.70 -19.00 -10.72
N VAL A 192 14.83 -18.02 -9.84
CA VAL A 192 13.81 -17.71 -8.82
C VAL A 192 13.51 -16.22 -8.80
N LEU A 193 12.22 -15.88 -8.97
CA LEU A 193 11.73 -14.51 -8.92
C LEU A 193 10.84 -14.34 -7.68
N ILE A 194 11.31 -13.57 -6.69
CA ILE A 194 10.55 -13.28 -5.46
C ILE A 194 10.07 -11.82 -5.48
N PHE A 195 8.76 -11.61 -5.42
CA PHE A 195 8.17 -10.26 -5.46
C PHE A 195 6.80 -10.22 -4.78
N PRO A 196 6.40 -9.08 -4.19
CA PRO A 196 5.07 -8.91 -3.64
C PRO A 196 4.05 -8.68 -4.75
N SER A 197 2.89 -9.31 -4.65
CA SER A 197 1.76 -9.10 -5.55
C SER A 197 0.44 -9.35 -4.82
N LEU A 198 -0.60 -8.58 -5.16
CA LEU A 198 -1.96 -8.96 -4.80
C LEU A 198 -2.34 -10.26 -5.51
N VAL A 199 -3.32 -10.98 -4.98
CA VAL A 199 -3.79 -12.25 -5.52
C VAL A 199 -5.18 -12.06 -6.14
N PRO A 200 -5.39 -12.45 -7.41
CA PRO A 200 -4.42 -13.00 -8.35
C PRO A 200 -3.46 -11.94 -8.94
N GLY A 201 -2.18 -12.27 -9.05
CA GLY A 201 -1.16 -11.40 -9.64
C GLY A 201 -1.20 -11.43 -11.18
N ALA A 202 -1.44 -10.29 -11.83
CA ALA A 202 -1.58 -10.23 -13.28
C ALA A 202 -0.35 -10.76 -14.04
N TYR A 203 0.86 -10.48 -13.55
CA TYR A 203 2.09 -11.01 -14.13
C TYR A 203 2.17 -12.54 -14.04
N VAL A 204 1.80 -13.12 -12.90
CA VAL A 204 1.75 -14.59 -12.73
C VAL A 204 0.72 -15.19 -13.66
N GLN A 205 -0.49 -14.62 -13.74
CA GLN A 205 -1.53 -15.07 -14.66
C GLN A 205 -1.03 -15.06 -16.11
N GLN A 206 -0.37 -13.99 -16.53
CA GLN A 206 0.19 -13.87 -17.89
C GLN A 206 1.22 -14.96 -18.18
N LEU A 207 2.15 -15.22 -17.27
CA LEU A 207 3.19 -16.23 -17.45
C LEU A 207 2.63 -17.65 -17.50
N THR A 208 1.60 -17.93 -16.70
CA THR A 208 0.98 -19.26 -16.64
C THR A 208 0.16 -19.61 -17.88
N LEU A 209 -0.12 -18.67 -18.78
CA LEU A 209 -0.76 -18.96 -20.06
C LEU A 209 0.08 -19.87 -20.96
N SER A 210 1.41 -19.82 -20.84
CA SER A 210 2.34 -20.56 -21.70
C SER A 210 3.37 -21.38 -20.94
N ASN A 211 3.40 -21.30 -19.61
CA ASN A 211 4.38 -21.98 -18.78
C ASN A 211 3.71 -22.66 -17.58
N LYS A 212 4.21 -23.83 -17.18
CA LYS A 212 3.87 -24.43 -15.89
C LYS A 212 4.82 -23.87 -14.84
N LEU A 213 4.27 -23.17 -13.86
CA LEU A 213 5.03 -22.50 -12.78
C LEU A 213 4.69 -23.11 -11.44
N ARG A 214 5.58 -22.93 -10.48
CA ARG A 214 5.38 -23.27 -9.06
C ARG A 214 5.64 -22.04 -8.21
N LEU A 215 4.87 -21.88 -7.15
CA LEU A 215 5.15 -20.98 -6.04
C LEU A 215 5.80 -21.78 -4.90
N LEU A 216 6.91 -21.31 -4.38
CA LEU A 216 7.53 -21.92 -3.20
C LEU A 216 6.73 -21.51 -1.96
N SER A 217 6.39 -22.50 -1.12
CA SER A 217 5.67 -22.30 0.13
C SER A 217 6.63 -22.29 1.30
N LEU A 218 6.40 -21.38 2.26
CA LEU A 218 7.02 -21.46 3.58
C LEU A 218 6.25 -22.48 4.42
N SER A 219 6.96 -23.41 5.04
CA SER A 219 6.36 -24.38 5.95
C SER A 219 6.19 -23.80 7.36
N ASP A 220 5.39 -24.47 8.20
CA ASP A 220 5.27 -24.12 9.61
C ASP A 220 6.65 -24.20 10.34
N ALA A 221 7.52 -25.11 9.91
CA ALA A 221 8.88 -25.20 10.41
C ALA A 221 9.72 -23.96 10.03
N ASP A 222 9.57 -23.43 8.81
CA ASP A 222 10.24 -22.20 8.38
C ASP A 222 9.76 -21.01 9.21
N PHE A 223 8.47 -20.88 9.45
CA PHE A 223 7.90 -19.84 10.31
C PHE A 223 8.36 -20.00 11.78
N ALA A 224 8.70 -21.20 12.23
CA ALA A 224 9.17 -21.46 13.58
C ALA A 224 10.66 -21.09 13.80
N THR A 225 11.43 -20.84 12.75
CA THR A 225 12.84 -20.43 12.87
C THR A 225 12.98 -19.05 13.51
N ASP A 226 14.08 -18.83 14.26
CA ASP A 226 14.35 -17.53 14.88
C ASP A 226 14.56 -16.41 13.82
N GLY A 227 15.14 -16.76 12.67
CA GLY A 227 15.37 -15.83 11.57
C GLY A 227 14.06 -15.28 10.98
N VAL A 228 13.13 -16.17 10.63
CA VAL A 228 11.81 -15.78 10.09
C VAL A 228 11.00 -15.06 11.17
N LYS A 229 10.93 -15.56 12.41
CA LYS A 229 10.27 -14.86 13.53
C LYS A 229 10.77 -13.44 13.69
N LYS A 230 12.08 -13.24 13.65
CA LYS A 230 12.71 -11.92 13.74
C LYS A 230 12.32 -11.03 12.54
N ALA A 231 12.31 -11.56 11.31
CA ALA A 231 11.89 -10.80 10.13
C ALA A 231 10.41 -10.41 10.18
N MET A 232 9.56 -11.28 10.73
CA MET A 232 8.12 -11.09 10.87
C MET A 232 7.71 -10.23 12.07
N SER A 233 8.59 -9.99 13.05
CA SER A 233 8.28 -9.18 14.24
C SER A 233 8.12 -7.68 13.96
N ALA A 234 8.50 -7.22 12.77
CA ALA A 234 8.35 -5.82 12.39
C ALA A 234 6.87 -5.48 12.11
N PRO A 235 6.38 -4.29 12.52
CA PRO A 235 5.01 -3.86 12.26
C PRO A 235 4.62 -3.92 10.78
N GLY A 236 3.38 -4.30 10.52
CA GLY A 236 2.84 -4.43 9.17
C GLY A 236 3.37 -5.66 8.41
N ARG A 237 3.85 -6.68 9.12
CA ARG A 237 4.16 -7.98 8.55
C ARG A 237 3.05 -8.97 8.88
N SER A 238 2.68 -9.78 7.90
CA SER A 238 1.60 -10.77 8.04
C SER A 238 2.00 -12.09 7.42
N VAL A 239 1.45 -13.17 7.94
CA VAL A 239 1.41 -14.45 7.24
C VAL A 239 0.27 -14.37 6.22
N GLU A 240 0.54 -14.73 4.99
CA GLU A 240 -0.43 -14.70 3.91
C GLU A 240 -0.56 -16.09 3.28
N VAL A 241 -1.76 -16.39 2.81
CA VAL A 241 -2.04 -17.59 2.03
C VAL A 241 -2.37 -17.18 0.60
N ILE A 242 -1.70 -17.80 -0.36
CA ILE A 242 -1.99 -17.63 -1.79
C ILE A 242 -2.83 -18.82 -2.23
N PRO A 243 -4.15 -18.66 -2.43
CA PRO A 243 -5.01 -19.73 -2.91
C PRO A 243 -4.59 -20.16 -4.33
N VAL A 244 -4.27 -21.43 -4.51
CA VAL A 244 -3.91 -21.97 -5.83
C VAL A 244 -5.05 -21.79 -6.83
N ALA A 245 -6.29 -21.88 -6.36
CA ALA A 245 -7.50 -21.68 -7.15
C ALA A 245 -7.56 -20.28 -7.82
N ALA A 246 -6.93 -19.26 -7.22
CA ALA A 246 -6.88 -17.92 -7.79
C ALA A 246 -6.14 -17.85 -9.14
N TYR A 247 -5.33 -18.86 -9.44
CA TYR A 247 -4.57 -18.99 -10.70
C TYR A 247 -5.12 -20.08 -11.64
N GLY A 248 -6.35 -20.56 -11.39
CA GLY A 248 -7.10 -21.39 -12.34
C GLY A 248 -6.43 -22.72 -12.71
N GLY A 249 -5.65 -23.33 -11.81
CA GLY A 249 -4.96 -24.60 -12.07
C GLY A 249 -3.71 -24.49 -12.95
N SER A 250 -3.28 -23.28 -13.25
CA SER A 250 -2.09 -23.01 -14.07
C SER A 250 -0.78 -23.20 -13.31
N LEU A 251 -0.82 -23.30 -11.97
CA LEU A 251 0.32 -23.63 -11.13
C LEU A 251 0.53 -25.15 -11.02
N ALA A 252 1.77 -25.55 -10.72
CA ALA A 252 2.11 -26.95 -10.39
C ALA A 252 1.76 -27.31 -8.94
N ASN A 253 1.49 -26.30 -8.10
CA ASN A 253 1.05 -26.50 -6.73
C ASN A 253 -0.32 -27.19 -6.69
N THR A 254 -0.50 -28.11 -5.73
CA THR A 254 -1.76 -28.80 -5.45
C THR A 254 -2.44 -28.27 -4.19
N GLU A 255 -1.69 -27.55 -3.35
CA GLU A 255 -2.14 -26.97 -2.10
C GLU A 255 -1.88 -25.47 -2.09
N ASP A 256 -2.64 -24.73 -1.28
CA ASP A 256 -2.46 -23.31 -1.08
C ASP A 256 -1.06 -23.01 -0.52
N VAL A 257 -0.49 -21.90 -0.96
CA VAL A 257 0.90 -21.54 -0.67
C VAL A 257 0.95 -20.61 0.54
N GLN A 258 1.62 -21.02 1.60
CA GLN A 258 1.93 -20.14 2.71
C GLN A 258 3.08 -19.20 2.34
N SER A 259 2.90 -17.92 2.63
CA SER A 259 3.85 -16.87 2.30
C SER A 259 3.82 -15.76 3.35
N VAL A 260 4.59 -14.72 3.11
CA VAL A 260 4.62 -13.52 3.94
C VAL A 260 4.02 -12.33 3.20
N GLY A 261 3.52 -11.34 3.95
CA GLY A 261 2.97 -10.12 3.42
C GLY A 261 3.51 -8.88 4.11
N ALA A 262 3.20 -7.73 3.52
CA ALA A 262 3.45 -6.44 4.14
C ALA A 262 2.26 -5.52 3.92
N TRP A 263 2.06 -4.64 4.90
CA TRP A 263 0.96 -3.67 4.93
C TRP A 263 1.54 -2.26 4.98
N ILE A 264 0.93 -1.40 4.22
CA ILE A 264 1.15 0.04 4.19
C ILE A 264 -0.22 0.71 4.23
N GLY A 265 -0.27 2.04 4.17
CA GLY A 265 -1.57 2.69 4.25
C GLY A 265 -1.60 4.08 3.62
N VAL A 266 -2.74 4.71 3.78
CA VAL A 266 -2.99 6.13 3.58
C VAL A 266 -3.09 6.78 4.94
N GLY A 267 -2.42 7.89 5.12
CA GLY A 267 -2.49 8.72 6.31
C GLY A 267 -2.82 10.16 5.98
N ALA A 268 -3.14 10.93 7.03
CA ALA A 268 -3.44 12.34 7.01
C ALA A 268 -2.66 13.08 8.09
N ARG A 269 -2.48 14.40 7.95
CA ARG A 269 -2.05 15.24 9.06
C ARG A 269 -3.08 15.16 10.19
N ALA A 270 -2.60 15.17 11.45
CA ALA A 270 -3.47 15.08 12.62
C ALA A 270 -4.37 16.32 12.83
N ASP A 271 -3.99 17.45 12.24
CA ASP A 271 -4.67 18.74 12.38
C ASP A 271 -5.61 19.07 11.20
N LEU A 272 -5.83 18.10 10.27
CA LEU A 272 -6.90 18.24 9.29
C LEU A 272 -8.27 18.24 9.99
N ASP A 273 -9.21 18.95 9.39
CA ASP A 273 -10.59 19.00 9.88
C ASP A 273 -11.20 17.60 9.92
N GLU A 274 -11.88 17.27 11.02
CA GLU A 274 -12.46 15.95 11.24
C GLU A 274 -13.53 15.61 10.20
N ASP A 275 -14.38 16.57 9.84
CA ASP A 275 -15.45 16.36 8.88
C ASP A 275 -14.89 16.15 7.47
N LEU A 276 -13.84 16.88 7.10
CA LEU A 276 -13.12 16.69 5.85
C LEU A 276 -12.55 15.26 5.75
N VAL A 277 -11.86 14.78 6.77
CA VAL A 277 -11.27 13.42 6.72
C VAL A 277 -12.34 12.33 6.80
N TYR A 278 -13.44 12.58 7.52
CA TYR A 278 -14.61 11.70 7.49
C TYR A 278 -15.18 11.59 6.07
N GLN A 279 -15.41 12.73 5.39
CA GLN A 279 -15.93 12.74 4.03
C GLN A 279 -14.95 12.10 3.04
N ALA A 280 -13.65 12.33 3.18
CA ALA A 280 -12.62 11.70 2.36
C ALA A 280 -12.59 10.17 2.53
N THR A 281 -12.69 9.69 3.77
CA THR A 281 -12.74 8.26 4.08
C THR A 281 -14.00 7.62 3.50
N LYS A 282 -15.15 8.28 3.69
CA LYS A 282 -16.45 7.87 3.16
C LYS A 282 -16.46 7.85 1.63
N ALA A 283 -15.94 8.90 1.00
CA ALA A 283 -15.85 8.99 -0.46
C ALA A 283 -15.07 7.81 -1.08
N PHE A 284 -13.98 7.40 -0.46
CA PHE A 284 -13.21 6.25 -0.93
C PHE A 284 -13.94 4.93 -0.74
N TRP A 285 -14.45 4.66 0.46
CA TRP A 285 -15.04 3.36 0.77
C TRP A 285 -16.43 3.16 0.17
N ASP A 286 -17.28 4.17 0.16
CA ASP A 286 -18.62 4.08 -0.45
C ASP A 286 -18.53 3.90 -1.97
N ASN A 287 -17.39 4.30 -2.59
CA ASN A 287 -17.14 4.18 -4.02
C ASN A 287 -15.98 3.20 -4.34
N ILE A 288 -15.70 2.25 -3.45
CA ILE A 288 -14.60 1.28 -3.62
C ILE A 288 -14.73 0.46 -4.91
N ALA A 289 -15.92 0.37 -5.49
CA ALA A 289 -16.17 -0.25 -6.78
C ALA A 289 -15.33 0.37 -7.92
N ASP A 290 -15.01 1.67 -7.86
CA ASP A 290 -14.14 2.34 -8.82
C ASP A 290 -12.71 1.74 -8.80
N LEU A 291 -12.21 1.36 -7.61
CA LEU A 291 -10.94 0.64 -7.47
C LEU A 291 -11.07 -0.82 -7.90
N HIS A 292 -12.12 -1.51 -7.49
CA HIS A 292 -12.37 -2.91 -7.80
C HIS A 292 -12.50 -3.16 -9.32
N ALA A 293 -13.02 -2.19 -10.07
CA ALA A 293 -13.11 -2.25 -11.53
C ALA A 293 -11.75 -2.27 -12.23
N GLN A 294 -10.66 -1.88 -11.55
CA GLN A 294 -9.31 -1.89 -12.13
C GLN A 294 -8.68 -3.29 -12.16
N GLY A 295 -9.25 -4.28 -11.47
CA GLY A 295 -8.81 -5.67 -11.54
C GLY A 295 -9.25 -6.52 -10.35
N ALA A 296 -9.34 -7.83 -10.58
CA ALA A 296 -9.79 -8.80 -9.58
C ALA A 296 -8.95 -8.78 -8.28
N ALA A 297 -7.67 -8.47 -8.38
CA ALA A 297 -6.76 -8.39 -7.24
C ALA A 297 -7.16 -7.30 -6.22
N PHE A 298 -7.86 -6.24 -6.65
CA PHE A 298 -8.28 -5.17 -5.76
C PHE A 298 -9.54 -5.51 -4.96
N GLN A 299 -10.24 -6.63 -5.26
CA GLN A 299 -11.41 -7.07 -4.49
C GLN A 299 -11.11 -7.36 -3.01
N SER A 300 -9.84 -7.62 -2.68
CA SER A 300 -9.38 -7.82 -1.30
C SER A 300 -9.28 -6.53 -0.47
N ILE A 301 -9.38 -5.37 -1.12
CA ILE A 301 -9.36 -4.05 -0.47
C ILE A 301 -10.77 -3.70 -0.04
N THR A 302 -11.05 -3.84 1.25
CA THR A 302 -12.37 -3.59 1.87
C THR A 302 -12.20 -2.74 3.13
N PRO A 303 -13.28 -2.13 3.66
CA PRO A 303 -13.20 -1.38 4.92
C PRO A 303 -12.62 -2.22 6.07
N GLU A 304 -12.99 -3.51 6.16
CA GLU A 304 -12.48 -4.42 7.20
C GLU A 304 -10.97 -4.65 7.02
N SER A 305 -10.52 -4.87 5.78
CA SER A 305 -9.09 -5.01 5.50
C SER A 305 -8.32 -3.72 5.81
N GLY A 306 -8.97 -2.57 5.68
CA GLY A 306 -8.41 -1.25 5.99
C GLY A 306 -8.00 -1.08 7.46
N LEU A 307 -8.54 -1.88 8.36
CA LEU A 307 -8.21 -1.85 9.79
C LEU A 307 -7.15 -2.89 10.21
N ARG A 308 -6.64 -3.69 9.29
CA ARG A 308 -5.59 -4.68 9.58
C ARG A 308 -4.22 -4.02 9.71
N GLU A 309 -3.37 -4.61 10.55
CA GLU A 309 -1.96 -4.21 10.75
C GLU A 309 -1.77 -2.72 11.08
N LEU A 310 -2.75 -2.10 11.73
CA LEU A 310 -2.64 -0.74 12.22
C LEU A 310 -1.55 -0.66 13.31
N ASN A 311 -0.72 0.36 13.22
CA ASN A 311 0.25 0.71 14.25
C ASN A 311 0.42 2.23 14.40
N MET A 312 -0.50 2.97 13.78
CA MET A 312 -0.64 4.43 13.87
C MET A 312 -2.09 4.71 14.28
N PRO A 313 -2.32 5.63 15.22
CA PRO A 313 -3.68 6.09 15.55
C PRO A 313 -4.39 6.59 14.30
N LEU A 314 -5.65 6.20 14.13
CA LEU A 314 -6.48 6.70 13.05
C LEU A 314 -6.87 8.16 13.29
N HIS A 315 -7.14 8.87 12.21
CA HIS A 315 -7.72 10.22 12.29
C HIS A 315 -9.15 10.14 12.85
N PRO A 316 -9.60 11.08 13.70
CA PRO A 316 -10.95 11.09 14.25
C PRO A 316 -12.03 10.96 13.17
N GLY A 317 -11.90 11.64 12.04
CA GLY A 317 -12.82 11.50 10.91
C GLY A 317 -12.87 10.10 10.31
N ALA A 318 -11.73 9.40 10.23
CA ALA A 318 -11.70 8.01 9.78
C ALA A 318 -12.35 7.07 10.81
N ILE A 319 -12.09 7.27 12.11
CA ILE A 319 -12.74 6.52 13.19
C ILE A 319 -14.26 6.65 13.09
N ARG A 320 -14.76 7.88 12.95
CA ARG A 320 -16.20 8.18 12.82
C ARG A 320 -16.84 7.40 11.66
N TYR A 321 -16.19 7.33 10.50
CA TYR A 321 -16.71 6.56 9.38
C TYR A 321 -16.77 5.06 9.67
N TYR A 322 -15.69 4.48 10.22
CA TYR A 322 -15.68 3.05 10.52
C TYR A 322 -16.71 2.67 11.59
N GLU A 323 -16.93 3.52 12.60
CA GLU A 323 -17.97 3.33 13.60
C GLU A 323 -19.38 3.46 13.00
N GLU A 324 -19.60 4.38 12.05
CA GLU A 324 -20.87 4.52 11.31
C GLU A 324 -21.24 3.24 10.57
N ILE A 325 -20.27 2.57 9.93
CA ILE A 325 -20.52 1.30 9.23
C ILE A 325 -20.45 0.06 10.14
N GLY A 326 -20.32 0.26 11.46
CA GLY A 326 -20.38 -0.80 12.47
C GLY A 326 -19.10 -1.61 12.65
N LEU A 327 -17.95 -1.12 12.20
CA LEU A 327 -16.68 -1.79 12.39
C LEU A 327 -16.04 -1.44 13.74
N THR A 328 -15.45 -2.46 14.37
CA THR A 328 -14.69 -2.27 15.62
C THR A 328 -13.27 -1.81 15.29
N ILE A 329 -12.89 -0.65 15.84
CA ILE A 329 -11.52 -0.12 15.69
C ILE A 329 -10.58 -0.90 16.62
N PRO A 330 -9.49 -1.51 16.11
CA PRO A 330 -8.44 -2.10 16.93
C PRO A 330 -7.80 -1.07 17.88
N GLU A 331 -7.28 -1.51 19.03
CA GLU A 331 -6.66 -0.63 20.04
C GLU A 331 -5.56 0.27 19.42
N ALA A 332 -4.71 -0.30 18.56
CA ALA A 332 -3.66 0.45 17.86
C ALA A 332 -4.18 1.59 16.96
N GLY A 333 -5.44 1.53 16.54
CA GLY A 333 -6.09 2.58 15.77
C GLY A 333 -6.76 3.65 16.62
N ARG A 334 -6.97 3.41 17.92
CA ARG A 334 -7.59 4.41 18.81
C ARG A 334 -6.55 5.37 19.44
N GLY A 335 -5.29 4.97 19.56
CA GLY A 335 -4.19 5.78 20.08
C GLY A 335 -3.96 5.66 21.58
#